data_581f43cb8cd7f3e50eba1671ac923ba0
#
_entry.id   581f43cb8cd7f3e50eba1671ac923ba0
#
_cell.length_a   1.000
_cell.length_b   1.000
_cell.length_c   1.000
_cell.angle_alpha   90.00
_cell.angle_beta   90.00
_cell.angle_gamma   90.00
#
_symmetry.space_group_name_H-M   'P 1'
#
loop_
_entity.id
_entity.type
_entity.pdbx_description
1 polymer ?
#
loop_
_entity_poly.entity_id
_entity_poly.type
_entity_poly.pdbx_seq_one_letter_code
_entity_poly.pdbx_strand_id
1 'polypeptide(L)'
;MTFTKVILALACLMSGTLVAQEAKVTQLMSKDLTNCPGKEGVMITVEYPPGSSDPVHRHYAHAFVYVLEGSIVMQVRGGKEMTLTPGQTFYESPDDVHVIGRNASKTHPAKFVVFLVKDKGAPILVPAN
;
A
#
# COMPACT_ATOMS: atom_id res chain seq x y z
N MET A 1 56.13 -35.01 -18.84
CA MET A 1 55.30 -34.71 -17.63
C MET A 1 54.51 -33.44 -17.86
N THR A 2 53.24 -33.58 -18.20
CA THR A 2 52.33 -32.46 -18.49
C THR A 2 51.47 -32.16 -17.24
N PHE A 3 51.71 -31.02 -16.59
CA PHE A 3 50.91 -30.58 -15.47
C PHE A 3 49.63 -29.89 -15.97
N THR A 4 48.49 -30.58 -15.83
CA THR A 4 47.18 -30.00 -16.10
C THR A 4 46.80 -29.12 -14.93
N LYS A 5 46.70 -27.79 -15.13
CA LYS A 5 46.18 -26.83 -14.15
C LYS A 5 44.66 -26.91 -14.17
N VAL A 6 44.10 -27.43 -13.09
CA VAL A 6 42.64 -27.33 -12.82
C VAL A 6 42.35 -25.93 -12.27
N ILE A 7 41.66 -25.11 -13.06
CA ILE A 7 41.14 -23.81 -12.59
C ILE A 7 39.75 -24.05 -11.96
N LEU A 8 39.71 -23.97 -10.64
CA LEU A 8 38.45 -24.03 -9.89
C LEU A 8 37.79 -22.66 -9.96
N ALA A 9 36.76 -22.51 -10.79
CA ALA A 9 35.94 -21.29 -10.85
C ALA A 9 35.01 -21.26 -9.65
N LEU A 10 35.30 -20.38 -8.69
CA LEU A 10 34.44 -20.09 -7.53
C LEU A 10 33.29 -19.20 -7.99
N ALA A 11 32.13 -19.80 -8.24
CA ALA A 11 30.89 -19.03 -8.51
C ALA A 11 30.41 -18.41 -7.22
N CYS A 12 30.65 -17.10 -7.03
CA CYS A 12 30.00 -16.30 -5.97
C CYS A 12 28.50 -16.18 -6.29
N LEU A 13 27.69 -16.97 -5.61
CA LEU A 13 26.24 -16.75 -5.54
C LEU A 13 25.98 -15.45 -4.74
N MET A 14 25.81 -14.34 -5.44
CA MET A 14 25.28 -13.12 -4.85
C MET A 14 23.79 -13.34 -4.51
N SER A 15 23.50 -13.71 -3.28
CA SER A 15 22.16 -13.71 -2.75
C SER A 15 21.72 -12.25 -2.56
N GLY A 16 21.18 -11.65 -3.61
CA GLY A 16 20.54 -10.35 -3.54
C GLY A 16 19.29 -10.48 -2.65
N THR A 17 19.29 -9.87 -1.48
CA THR A 17 18.07 -9.67 -0.70
C THR A 17 17.15 -8.76 -1.51
N LEU A 18 16.07 -9.32 -2.06
CA LEU A 18 14.96 -8.55 -2.63
C LEU A 18 14.31 -7.79 -1.49
N VAL A 19 14.69 -6.51 -1.32
CA VAL A 19 13.94 -5.59 -0.47
C VAL A 19 12.63 -5.34 -1.20
N ALA A 20 11.50 -5.70 -0.58
CA ALA A 20 10.18 -5.38 -1.11
C ALA A 20 10.08 -3.86 -1.24
N GLN A 21 9.70 -3.37 -2.43
CA GLN A 21 9.50 -1.94 -2.64
C GLN A 21 8.30 -1.47 -1.84
N GLU A 22 8.42 -0.30 -1.21
CA GLU A 22 7.33 0.32 -0.46
C GLU A 22 6.25 0.87 -1.38
N ALA A 23 5.03 1.02 -0.85
CA ALA A 23 3.94 1.69 -1.54
C ALA A 23 4.30 3.14 -1.85
N LYS A 24 3.95 3.60 -3.06
CA LYS A 24 4.11 4.98 -3.45
C LYS A 24 2.79 5.73 -3.30
N VAL A 25 2.76 6.74 -2.44
CA VAL A 25 1.59 7.60 -2.21
C VAL A 25 1.80 8.94 -2.91
N THR A 26 0.82 9.36 -3.71
CA THR A 26 0.82 10.65 -4.40
C THR A 26 -0.45 11.42 -4.07
N GLN A 27 -0.33 12.60 -3.48
CA GLN A 27 -1.47 13.48 -3.24
C GLN A 27 -1.90 14.15 -4.55
N LEU A 28 -3.18 14.03 -4.86
CA LEU A 28 -3.78 14.62 -6.06
C LEU A 28 -4.47 15.95 -5.74
N MET A 29 -5.15 16.02 -4.60
CA MET A 29 -5.95 17.17 -4.20
C MET A 29 -6.12 17.20 -2.69
N SER A 30 -6.22 18.42 -2.16
CA SER A 30 -6.68 18.67 -0.79
C SER A 30 -7.57 19.92 -0.77
N LYS A 31 -8.68 19.84 -0.06
CA LYS A 31 -9.65 20.95 0.08
C LYS A 31 -10.26 20.98 1.48
N ASP A 32 -10.33 22.17 2.05
CA ASP A 32 -11.13 22.40 3.25
C ASP A 32 -12.60 22.16 2.93
N LEU A 33 -13.28 21.44 3.82
CA LEU A 33 -14.72 21.17 3.70
C LEU A 33 -15.47 22.24 4.49
N THR A 34 -15.93 23.29 3.81
CA THR A 34 -16.55 24.46 4.44
C THR A 34 -17.83 24.17 5.20
N ASN A 35 -18.55 23.11 4.82
CA ASN A 35 -19.76 22.62 5.50
C ASN A 35 -19.46 21.58 6.60
N CYS A 36 -18.19 21.23 6.82
CA CYS A 36 -17.70 20.35 7.89
C CYS A 36 -16.50 21.04 8.56
N PRO A 37 -16.74 22.01 9.47
CA PRO A 37 -15.69 22.80 10.09
C PRO A 37 -14.58 21.95 10.71
N GLY A 38 -13.32 22.31 10.44
CA GLY A 38 -12.14 21.58 10.92
C GLY A 38 -11.78 20.33 10.13
N LYS A 39 -12.54 20.00 9.07
CA LYS A 39 -12.28 18.85 8.20
C LYS A 39 -11.76 19.29 6.84
N GLU A 40 -10.99 18.39 6.24
CA GLU A 40 -10.54 18.48 4.84
C GLU A 40 -10.81 17.18 4.10
N GLY A 41 -11.05 17.29 2.80
CA GLY A 41 -11.04 16.16 1.88
C GLY A 41 -9.69 16.07 1.20
N VAL A 42 -9.07 14.90 1.22
CA VAL A 42 -7.79 14.63 0.56
C VAL A 42 -7.95 13.47 -0.41
N MET A 43 -7.52 13.65 -1.63
CA MET A 43 -7.50 12.60 -2.65
C MET A 43 -6.05 12.21 -2.93
N ILE A 44 -5.78 10.92 -2.85
CA ILE A 44 -4.46 10.34 -3.13
C ILE A 44 -4.58 9.18 -4.11
N THR A 45 -3.51 8.89 -4.84
CA THR A 45 -3.28 7.58 -5.42
C THR A 45 -2.24 6.82 -4.62
N VAL A 46 -2.43 5.51 -4.55
CA VAL A 46 -1.45 4.58 -3.98
C VAL A 46 -1.07 3.58 -5.07
N GLU A 47 0.21 3.41 -5.27
CA GLU A 47 0.77 2.40 -6.16
C GLU A 47 1.48 1.35 -5.32
N TYR A 48 1.04 0.11 -5.46
CA TYR A 48 1.68 -1.05 -4.85
C TYR A 48 2.57 -1.75 -5.86
N PRO A 49 3.90 -1.69 -5.71
CA PRO A 49 4.78 -2.56 -6.47
C PRO A 49 4.43 -4.04 -6.27
N PRO A 50 4.85 -4.94 -7.20
CA PRO A 50 4.64 -6.37 -7.02
C PRO A 50 5.12 -6.86 -5.65
N GLY A 51 4.27 -7.59 -4.94
CA GLY A 51 4.58 -8.18 -3.63
C GLY A 51 4.67 -7.22 -2.46
N SER A 52 4.40 -5.92 -2.65
CA SER A 52 4.44 -4.95 -1.56
C SER A 52 3.26 -5.08 -0.60
N SER A 53 3.48 -4.68 0.64
CA SER A 53 2.46 -4.62 1.70
C SER A 53 2.72 -3.44 2.61
N ASP A 54 1.64 -2.86 3.14
CA ASP A 54 1.71 -1.81 4.14
C ASP A 54 1.89 -2.40 5.55
N PRO A 55 2.56 -1.68 6.45
CA PRO A 55 2.50 -1.98 7.86
C PRO A 55 1.09 -1.72 8.41
N VAL A 56 0.76 -2.31 9.55
CA VAL A 56 -0.51 -2.05 10.26
C VAL A 56 -0.60 -0.57 10.62
N HIS A 57 -1.72 0.08 10.28
CA HIS A 57 -1.89 1.52 10.47
C HIS A 57 -3.33 1.94 10.67
N ARG A 58 -3.54 3.22 11.00
CA ARG A 58 -4.84 3.92 11.07
C ARG A 58 -4.80 5.20 10.26
N HIS A 59 -5.95 5.62 9.79
CA HIS A 59 -6.10 6.93 9.13
C HIS A 59 -6.69 8.01 10.03
N TYR A 60 -7.47 7.66 11.06
CA TYR A 60 -8.34 8.60 11.80
C TYR A 60 -9.20 9.44 10.85
N ALA A 61 -9.68 8.80 9.81
CA ALA A 61 -10.40 9.41 8.70
C ALA A 61 -11.41 8.42 8.13
N HIS A 62 -12.43 8.94 7.46
CA HIS A 62 -13.17 8.14 6.49
C HIS A 62 -12.30 7.96 5.27
N ALA A 63 -12.03 6.74 4.87
CA ALA A 63 -11.26 6.42 3.68
C ALA A 63 -12.12 5.62 2.69
N PHE A 64 -12.28 6.18 1.49
CA PHE A 64 -13.04 5.57 0.39
C PHE A 64 -12.04 5.15 -0.68
N VAL A 65 -11.90 3.84 -0.88
CA VAL A 65 -10.95 3.25 -1.81
C VAL A 65 -11.65 2.84 -3.11
N TYR A 66 -11.01 3.12 -4.25
CA TYR A 66 -11.46 2.68 -5.57
C TYR A 66 -10.27 2.13 -6.36
N VAL A 67 -10.34 0.87 -6.76
CA VAL A 67 -9.25 0.20 -7.50
C VAL A 67 -9.24 0.63 -8.96
N LEU A 68 -8.07 1.05 -9.45
CA LEU A 68 -7.85 1.47 -10.84
C LEU A 68 -7.19 0.36 -11.66
N GLU A 69 -6.16 -0.28 -11.13
CA GLU A 69 -5.32 -1.25 -11.83
C GLU A 69 -4.86 -2.36 -10.89
N GLY A 70 -4.71 -3.57 -11.42
CA GLY A 70 -4.22 -4.72 -10.66
C GLY A 70 -5.22 -5.21 -9.62
N SER A 71 -4.74 -5.90 -8.61
CA SER A 71 -5.56 -6.43 -7.50
C SER A 71 -4.91 -6.14 -6.16
N ILE A 72 -5.71 -5.73 -5.20
CA ILE A 72 -5.27 -5.46 -3.83
C ILE A 72 -6.03 -6.30 -2.84
N VAL A 73 -5.39 -6.62 -1.72
CA VAL A 73 -6.03 -7.31 -0.59
C VAL A 73 -6.11 -6.33 0.57
N MET A 74 -7.30 -6.17 1.11
CA MET A 74 -7.61 -5.23 2.19
C MET A 74 -8.34 -5.93 3.32
N GLN A 75 -8.01 -5.56 4.56
CA GLN A 75 -8.73 -6.00 5.76
C GLN A 75 -8.58 -4.96 6.87
N VAL A 76 -9.70 -4.59 7.50
CA VAL A 76 -9.68 -3.92 8.80
C VAL A 76 -9.82 -4.95 9.92
N ARG A 77 -9.32 -4.63 11.11
CA ARG A 77 -9.38 -5.52 12.28
C ARG A 77 -10.82 -5.91 12.59
N GLY A 78 -11.06 -7.21 12.71
CA GLY A 78 -12.40 -7.76 12.92
C GLY A 78 -13.28 -7.88 11.68
N GLY A 79 -12.84 -7.35 10.55
CA GLY A 79 -13.52 -7.46 9.26
C GLY A 79 -13.04 -8.65 8.44
N LYS A 80 -13.68 -8.86 7.29
CA LYS A 80 -13.27 -9.89 6.33
C LYS A 80 -12.09 -9.41 5.49
N GLU A 81 -11.17 -10.31 5.18
CA GLU A 81 -10.19 -10.10 4.13
C GLU A 81 -10.89 -10.08 2.76
N MET A 82 -10.61 -9.05 1.97
CA MET A 82 -11.21 -8.86 0.66
C MET A 82 -10.12 -8.68 -0.39
N THR A 83 -10.23 -9.43 -1.49
CA THR A 83 -9.45 -9.18 -2.70
C THR A 83 -10.29 -8.34 -3.65
N LEU A 84 -9.75 -7.18 -4.04
CA LEU A 84 -10.42 -6.18 -4.85
C LEU A 84 -9.74 -6.03 -6.20
N THR A 85 -10.54 -5.96 -7.25
CA THR A 85 -10.11 -5.77 -8.64
C THR A 85 -10.59 -4.42 -9.18
N PRO A 86 -10.14 -3.95 -10.36
CA PRO A 86 -10.52 -2.65 -10.90
C PRO A 86 -12.04 -2.42 -10.92
N GLY A 87 -12.45 -1.23 -10.45
CA GLY A 87 -13.85 -0.84 -10.31
C GLY A 87 -14.49 -1.20 -8.97
N GLN A 88 -13.81 -1.97 -8.13
CA GLN A 88 -14.30 -2.34 -6.80
C GLN A 88 -13.85 -1.33 -5.74
N THR A 89 -14.59 -1.29 -4.64
CA THR A 89 -14.42 -0.31 -3.57
C THR A 89 -14.19 -0.98 -2.22
N PHE A 90 -13.53 -0.24 -1.33
CA PHE A 90 -13.35 -0.59 0.08
C PHE A 90 -13.54 0.65 0.94
N TYR A 91 -14.00 0.47 2.15
CA TYR A 91 -14.21 1.58 3.09
C TYR A 91 -13.54 1.28 4.44
N GLU A 92 -12.90 2.31 5.00
CA GLU A 92 -12.38 2.31 6.36
C GLU A 92 -13.00 3.47 7.13
N SER A 93 -13.49 3.20 8.35
CA SER A 93 -13.99 4.22 9.27
C SER A 93 -12.83 4.87 10.05
N PRO A 94 -13.06 6.02 10.71
CA PRO A 94 -12.03 6.67 11.51
C PRO A 94 -11.44 5.83 12.64
N ASP A 95 -12.20 4.86 13.16
CA ASP A 95 -11.78 4.00 14.27
C ASP A 95 -11.14 2.69 13.81
N ASP A 96 -11.20 2.39 12.51
CA ASP A 96 -10.66 1.14 11.97
C ASP A 96 -9.13 1.09 12.05
N VAL A 97 -8.62 -0.11 12.30
CA VAL A 97 -7.21 -0.45 12.14
C VAL A 97 -7.07 -1.26 10.85
N HIS A 98 -6.33 -0.75 9.91
CA HIS A 98 -6.02 -1.42 8.66
C HIS A 98 -4.91 -2.45 8.93
N VAL A 99 -5.28 -3.73 8.95
CA VAL A 99 -4.36 -4.82 9.32
C VAL A 99 -3.75 -5.51 8.11
N ILE A 100 -4.43 -5.49 6.96
CA ILE A 100 -3.91 -5.99 5.68
C ILE A 100 -4.17 -4.95 4.60
N GLY A 101 -3.10 -4.46 4.02
CA GLY A 101 -3.07 -3.68 2.78
C GLY A 101 -1.90 -4.18 1.95
N ARG A 102 -2.14 -4.87 0.85
CA ARG A 102 -1.07 -5.43 0.03
C ARG A 102 -1.47 -5.58 -1.43
N ASN A 103 -0.47 -5.65 -2.30
CA ASN A 103 -0.66 -6.13 -3.65
C ASN A 103 -1.02 -7.63 -3.60
N ALA A 104 -2.07 -8.04 -4.31
CA ALA A 104 -2.43 -9.45 -4.43
C ALA A 104 -1.45 -10.23 -5.32
N SER A 105 -0.72 -9.53 -6.20
CA SER A 105 0.24 -10.10 -7.16
C SER A 105 1.68 -9.88 -6.72
N LYS A 106 2.53 -10.88 -6.97
CA LYS A 106 3.99 -10.80 -6.82
C LYS A 106 4.71 -10.38 -8.11
N THR A 107 3.97 -10.24 -9.21
CA THR A 107 4.54 -10.01 -10.55
C THR A 107 4.00 -8.78 -11.25
N HIS A 108 2.82 -8.27 -10.85
CA HIS A 108 2.15 -7.11 -11.46
C HIS A 108 1.90 -6.03 -10.43
N PRO A 109 2.05 -4.73 -10.79
CA PRO A 109 1.72 -3.63 -9.90
C PRO A 109 0.20 -3.50 -9.72
N ALA A 110 -0.20 -2.79 -8.68
CA ALA A 110 -1.58 -2.38 -8.46
C ALA A 110 -1.64 -0.88 -8.17
N LYS A 111 -2.77 -0.26 -8.51
CA LYS A 111 -3.00 1.16 -8.28
C LYS A 111 -4.45 1.41 -7.86
N PHE A 112 -4.65 2.27 -6.88
CA PHE A 112 -5.96 2.66 -6.40
C PHE A 112 -5.99 4.11 -5.95
N VAL A 113 -7.18 4.69 -5.96
CA VAL A 113 -7.47 6.02 -5.42
C VAL A 113 -8.02 5.85 -4.02
N VAL A 114 -7.64 6.74 -3.11
CA VAL A 114 -8.27 6.90 -1.80
C VAL A 114 -8.71 8.34 -1.65
N PHE A 115 -9.99 8.53 -1.30
CA PHE A 115 -10.52 9.79 -0.83
C PHE A 115 -10.68 9.73 0.68
N LEU A 116 -10.04 10.67 1.40
CA LEU A 116 -10.07 10.74 2.85
C LEU A 116 -10.83 11.98 3.30
N VAL A 117 -11.70 11.82 4.30
CA VAL A 117 -12.27 12.91 5.06
C VAL A 117 -11.67 12.85 6.46
N LYS A 118 -10.86 13.83 6.81
CA LYS A 118 -10.03 13.82 8.03
C LYS A 118 -9.94 15.21 8.66
N ASP A 119 -9.38 15.27 9.86
CA ASP A 119 -9.06 16.55 10.50
C ASP A 119 -8.02 17.31 9.67
N LYS A 120 -8.23 18.61 9.52
CA LYS A 120 -7.34 19.49 8.77
C LYS A 120 -5.92 19.43 9.36
N GLY A 121 -4.94 19.22 8.50
CA GLY A 121 -3.52 19.13 8.87
C GLY A 121 -3.10 17.84 9.58
N ALA A 122 -4.02 16.92 9.88
CA ALA A 122 -3.66 15.62 10.43
C ALA A 122 -2.91 14.75 9.38
N PRO A 123 -2.00 13.85 9.80
CA PRO A 123 -1.33 12.95 8.88
C PRO A 123 -2.32 12.03 8.18
N ILE A 124 -1.97 11.57 6.96
CA ILE A 124 -2.80 10.65 6.18
C ILE A 124 -2.95 9.29 6.89
N LEU A 125 -1.89 8.83 7.53
CA LEU A 125 -1.90 7.61 8.32
C LEU A 125 -0.95 7.73 9.52
N VAL A 126 -1.19 6.91 10.52
CA VAL A 126 -0.29 6.72 11.68
C VAL A 126 -0.08 5.23 11.93
N PRO A 127 1.10 4.80 12.37
CA PRO A 127 1.33 3.41 12.77
C PRO A 127 0.33 2.96 13.84
N ALA A 128 -0.09 1.71 13.80
CA ALA A 128 -0.96 1.08 14.79
C ALA A 128 -0.41 -0.31 15.16
N ASN A 129 -0.78 -0.80 16.36
CA ASN A 129 -0.40 -2.13 16.85
C ASN A 129 -1.58 -3.10 16.77
#